data_e018097cc68336cf1522a847a19b812d
#
_entry.id   e018097cc68336cf1522a847a19b812d
#
_cell.length_a   1.000
_cell.length_b   1.000
_cell.length_c   1.000
_cell.angle_alpha   90.00
_cell.angle_beta   90.00
_cell.angle_gamma   90.00
#
_symmetry.space_group_name_H-M   'P 1'
#
loop_
_entity.id
_entity.type
_entity.pdbx_description
1 polymer ?
#
loop_
_entity_poly.entity_id
_entity_poly.type
_entity_poly.pdbx_seq_one_letter_code
_entity_poly.pdbx_strand_id
1 'polypeptide(L)'
;MTSYKNILAVGAHPDDIELGCSGALMKFMEQGANVDIVIARDDNAPKPSVQRSRETTLSEYQASQEMLGIEFVFMNNPLTDDGRPILEWNNTNIEQMDRLIARRDYDLIITHSPGDHHNDHVNTYRIVNSSLRRYQGEFWLMECCPYANKNQEFVPTVFVDISDYIEDKIKLVSCYGSYFTDTLLHNIKNLAGYRGQMLNVEYAEAFELRWKTIR
;
A
#
# COMPACT_ATOMS: atom_id res chain seq x y z
N MET A 1 -19.67 -1.56 -14.42
CA MET A 1 -18.75 -1.10 -13.39
C MET A 1 -18.56 -2.23 -12.41
N THR A 2 -17.35 -2.72 -12.22
CA THR A 2 -17.03 -3.69 -11.15
C THR A 2 -17.02 -2.93 -9.84
N SER A 3 -18.06 -3.10 -9.01
CA SER A 3 -18.05 -2.53 -7.66
C SER A 3 -17.50 -3.57 -6.72
N TYR A 4 -16.32 -3.33 -6.15
CA TYR A 4 -15.78 -4.11 -5.05
C TYR A 4 -16.60 -3.82 -3.79
N LYS A 5 -16.86 -4.87 -2.99
CA LYS A 5 -17.53 -4.72 -1.68
C LYS A 5 -16.52 -4.63 -0.55
N ASN A 6 -15.48 -5.43 -0.62
CA ASN A 6 -14.47 -5.50 0.43
C ASN A 6 -13.08 -5.55 -0.19
N ILE A 7 -12.23 -4.64 0.21
CA ILE A 7 -10.86 -4.50 -0.29
C ILE A 7 -9.90 -4.63 0.88
N LEU A 8 -8.82 -5.39 0.70
CA LEU A 8 -7.69 -5.43 1.60
C LEU A 8 -6.48 -4.79 0.91
N ALA A 9 -5.94 -3.73 1.49
CA ALA A 9 -4.68 -3.14 1.06
C ALA A 9 -3.58 -3.47 2.08
N VAL A 10 -2.45 -3.98 1.61
CA VAL A 10 -1.33 -4.42 2.47
C VAL A 10 -0.07 -3.68 2.07
N GLY A 11 0.37 -2.75 2.91
CA GLY A 11 1.66 -2.06 2.82
C GLY A 11 2.71 -2.69 3.71
N ALA A 12 3.98 -2.46 3.43
CA ALA A 12 5.08 -2.84 4.31
C ALA A 12 5.19 -1.84 5.48
N HIS A 13 5.09 -0.55 5.18
CA HIS A 13 5.24 0.56 6.13
C HIS A 13 4.01 1.49 6.09
N PRO A 14 3.79 2.28 7.15
CA PRO A 14 2.84 3.40 7.08
C PRO A 14 3.37 4.45 6.11
N ASP A 15 2.78 4.66 4.98
CA ASP A 15 3.01 5.55 3.84
C ASP A 15 2.86 4.83 2.48
N ASP A 16 3.08 3.53 2.45
CA ASP A 16 3.05 2.74 1.21
C ASP A 16 1.67 2.75 0.54
N ILE A 17 0.61 2.70 1.35
CA ILE A 17 -0.77 2.71 0.84
C ILE A 17 -1.12 4.07 0.26
N GLU A 18 -0.71 5.13 0.93
CA GLU A 18 -0.91 6.50 0.47
C GLU A 18 -0.17 6.75 -0.84
N LEU A 19 1.05 6.24 -0.96
CA LEU A 19 1.85 6.31 -2.16
C LEU A 19 1.28 5.48 -3.31
N GLY A 20 0.92 4.23 -3.02
CA GLY A 20 0.67 3.22 -4.05
C GLY A 20 -0.77 3.14 -4.54
N CYS A 21 -1.78 3.39 -3.67
CA CYS A 21 -3.17 3.09 -4.03
C CYS A 21 -4.23 3.95 -3.35
N SER A 22 -3.89 5.00 -2.59
CA SER A 22 -4.88 5.75 -1.82
C SER A 22 -5.95 6.42 -2.69
N GLY A 23 -5.60 6.91 -3.88
CA GLY A 23 -6.57 7.51 -4.81
C GLY A 23 -7.61 6.49 -5.28
N ALA A 24 -7.18 5.29 -5.63
CA ALA A 24 -8.08 4.18 -5.99
C ALA A 24 -8.95 3.75 -4.80
N LEU A 25 -8.36 3.65 -3.59
CA LEU A 25 -9.13 3.29 -2.39
C LEU A 25 -10.21 4.32 -2.07
N MET A 26 -9.89 5.63 -2.09
CA MET A 26 -10.88 6.69 -1.88
C MET A 26 -12.02 6.60 -2.89
N LYS A 27 -11.71 6.39 -4.17
CA LYS A 27 -12.72 6.18 -5.21
C LYS A 27 -13.61 4.98 -4.93
N PHE A 28 -13.04 3.85 -4.55
CA PHE A 28 -13.82 2.64 -4.24
C PHE A 28 -14.66 2.80 -2.98
N MET A 29 -14.15 3.51 -1.95
CA MET A 29 -14.90 3.83 -0.74
C MET A 29 -16.11 4.72 -1.04
N GLU A 30 -15.97 5.73 -1.89
CA GLU A 30 -17.10 6.55 -2.36
C GLU A 30 -18.14 5.71 -3.11
N GLN A 31 -17.73 4.65 -3.80
CA GLN A 31 -18.61 3.68 -4.45
C GLN A 31 -19.22 2.65 -3.48
N GLY A 32 -18.92 2.75 -2.19
CA GLY A 32 -19.49 1.92 -1.13
C GLY A 32 -18.66 0.69 -0.75
N ALA A 33 -17.38 0.60 -1.17
CA ALA A 33 -16.50 -0.46 -0.73
C ALA A 33 -16.06 -0.28 0.74
N ASN A 34 -15.99 -1.38 1.48
CA ASN A 34 -15.28 -1.43 2.76
C ASN A 34 -13.79 -1.67 2.48
N VAL A 35 -12.93 -0.89 3.11
CA VAL A 35 -11.48 -1.01 2.96
C VAL A 35 -10.86 -1.33 4.30
N ASP A 36 -10.08 -2.40 4.36
CA ASP A 36 -9.20 -2.73 5.48
C ASP A 36 -7.75 -2.50 5.05
N ILE A 37 -6.94 -1.87 5.92
CA ILE A 37 -5.53 -1.60 5.68
C ILE A 37 -4.69 -2.37 6.69
N VAL A 38 -3.74 -3.15 6.19
CA VAL A 38 -2.75 -3.87 6.98
C VAL A 38 -1.35 -3.35 6.69
N ILE A 39 -0.61 -3.06 7.75
CA ILE A 39 0.80 -2.69 7.69
C ILE A 39 1.63 -3.87 8.21
N ALA A 40 2.48 -4.40 7.35
CA ALA A 40 3.22 -5.62 7.64
C ALA A 40 4.36 -5.41 8.65
N ARG A 41 4.90 -4.18 8.74
CA ARG A 41 5.95 -3.81 9.68
C ARG A 41 5.58 -2.53 10.43
N ASP A 42 5.52 -2.64 11.74
CA ASP A 42 5.31 -1.48 12.61
C ASP A 42 6.64 -0.74 12.84
N ASP A 43 6.87 0.32 12.08
CA ASP A 43 8.08 1.15 12.13
C ASP A 43 8.11 2.13 13.33
N ASN A 44 7.43 1.79 14.43
CA ASN A 44 7.44 2.60 15.66
C ASN A 44 8.82 2.67 16.35
N ALA A 45 9.82 1.95 15.85
CA ALA A 45 11.17 2.03 16.38
C ALA A 45 11.95 3.21 15.77
N PRO A 46 12.74 3.96 16.56
CA PRO A 46 13.60 5.01 16.05
C PRO A 46 14.56 4.47 15.00
N LYS A 47 14.63 5.09 13.81
CA LYS A 47 15.65 4.77 12.80
C LYS A 47 16.89 5.63 13.07
N PRO A 48 18.05 5.03 13.42
CA PRO A 48 19.28 5.80 13.71
C PRO A 48 19.77 6.67 12.55
N SER A 49 19.38 6.32 11.32
CA SER A 49 19.75 7.03 10.09
C SER A 49 18.84 8.25 9.78
N VAL A 50 17.71 8.36 10.46
CA VAL A 50 16.77 9.47 10.32
C VAL A 50 16.54 10.05 11.70
N GLN A 51 16.73 11.35 11.88
CA GLN A 51 16.41 12.05 13.15
C GLN A 51 14.90 12.13 13.34
N ARG A 52 14.28 10.97 13.57
CA ARG A 52 12.84 10.84 13.68
C ARG A 52 12.49 10.17 14.99
N SER A 53 11.68 10.85 15.81
CA SER A 53 11.20 10.28 17.06
C SER A 53 10.05 9.29 16.79
N ARG A 54 9.84 8.37 17.74
CA ARG A 54 8.65 7.50 17.74
C ARG A 54 7.35 8.32 17.72
N GLU A 55 7.30 9.42 18.45
CA GLU A 55 6.13 10.31 18.53
C GLU A 55 5.81 10.92 17.16
N THR A 56 6.83 11.37 16.42
CA THR A 56 6.65 11.87 15.05
C THR A 56 6.07 10.79 14.14
N THR A 57 6.62 9.57 14.19
CA THR A 57 6.09 8.45 13.39
C THR A 57 4.63 8.16 13.72
N LEU A 58 4.29 8.09 15.00
CA LEU A 58 2.93 7.83 15.46
C LEU A 58 1.96 8.93 15.00
N SER A 59 2.33 10.21 15.17
CA SER A 59 1.47 11.34 14.79
C SER A 59 1.22 11.41 13.29
N GLU A 60 2.22 11.06 12.46
CA GLU A 60 2.11 11.08 11.01
C GLU A 60 1.12 10.03 10.49
N TYR A 61 1.23 8.77 10.90
CA TYR A 61 0.26 7.78 10.42
C TYR A 61 -1.12 7.91 11.07
N GLN A 62 -1.21 8.45 12.31
CA GLN A 62 -2.49 8.77 12.92
C GLN A 62 -3.23 9.85 12.12
N ALA A 63 -2.52 10.90 11.66
CA ALA A 63 -3.11 11.91 10.79
C ALA A 63 -3.63 11.32 9.47
N SER A 64 -2.89 10.36 8.89
CA SER A 64 -3.34 9.65 7.69
C SER A 64 -4.57 8.79 7.96
N GLN A 65 -4.58 8.02 9.06
CA GLN A 65 -5.74 7.23 9.47
C GLN A 65 -7.00 8.09 9.68
N GLU A 66 -6.85 9.23 10.37
CA GLU A 66 -7.95 10.19 10.59
C GLU A 66 -8.49 10.72 9.25
N MET A 67 -7.60 11.07 8.33
CA MET A 67 -7.99 11.60 7.03
C MET A 67 -8.66 10.55 6.13
N LEU A 68 -8.19 9.30 6.16
CA LEU A 68 -8.80 8.18 5.43
C LEU A 68 -10.08 7.67 6.11
N GLY A 69 -10.25 7.91 7.40
CA GLY A 69 -11.31 7.29 8.21
C GLY A 69 -11.12 5.79 8.41
N ILE A 70 -9.88 5.29 8.33
CA ILE A 70 -9.53 3.87 8.43
C ILE A 70 -8.44 3.68 9.48
N GLU A 71 -8.66 2.79 10.43
CA GLU A 71 -7.63 2.36 11.38
C GLU A 71 -6.73 1.30 10.75
N PHE A 72 -5.41 1.47 10.84
CA PHE A 72 -4.45 0.50 10.31
C PHE A 72 -4.28 -0.67 11.27
N VAL A 73 -4.27 -1.88 10.73
CA VAL A 73 -3.96 -3.10 11.46
C VAL A 73 -2.49 -3.44 11.25
N PHE A 74 -1.72 -3.48 12.32
CA PHE A 74 -0.29 -3.83 12.26
C PHE A 74 -0.09 -5.33 12.50
N MET A 75 0.83 -5.93 11.73
CA MET A 75 1.31 -7.27 12.03
C MET A 75 2.27 -7.23 13.23
N ASN A 76 2.27 -8.30 14.01
CA ASN A 76 3.16 -8.44 15.15
C ASN A 76 4.50 -9.05 14.69
N ASN A 77 5.56 -8.22 14.68
CA ASN A 77 6.89 -8.65 14.26
C ASN A 77 7.80 -8.88 15.47
N PRO A 78 8.71 -9.89 15.42
CA PRO A 78 9.79 -9.98 16.38
C PRO A 78 10.70 -8.76 16.26
N LEU A 79 11.38 -8.42 17.36
CA LEU A 79 12.29 -7.29 17.41
C LEU A 79 13.74 -7.75 17.36
N THR A 80 14.61 -6.94 16.76
CA THR A 80 16.07 -7.04 16.92
C THR A 80 16.49 -6.67 18.34
N ASP A 81 17.74 -6.94 18.72
CA ASP A 81 18.29 -6.56 20.03
C ASP A 81 18.23 -5.05 20.29
N ASP A 82 18.24 -4.23 19.25
CA ASP A 82 18.09 -2.77 19.32
C ASP A 82 16.61 -2.30 19.14
N GLY A 83 15.65 -3.22 19.23
CA GLY A 83 14.21 -2.96 19.27
C GLY A 83 13.55 -2.65 17.93
N ARG A 84 14.20 -2.95 16.80
CA ARG A 84 13.61 -2.75 15.46
C ARG A 84 12.78 -3.95 15.04
N PRO A 85 11.58 -3.76 14.44
CA PRO A 85 10.77 -4.87 13.92
C PRO A 85 11.50 -5.60 12.79
N ILE A 86 11.38 -6.92 12.79
CA ILE A 86 11.94 -7.80 11.75
C ILE A 86 10.78 -8.32 10.89
N LEU A 87 10.75 -7.91 9.63
CA LEU A 87 9.79 -8.45 8.66
C LEU A 87 10.48 -9.47 7.76
N GLU A 88 10.13 -10.74 7.94
CA GLU A 88 10.66 -11.86 7.17
C GLU A 88 9.55 -12.67 6.52
N TRP A 89 9.82 -13.20 5.35
CA TRP A 89 8.97 -14.19 4.72
C TRP A 89 9.18 -15.56 5.40
N ASN A 90 8.36 -15.86 6.40
CA ASN A 90 8.38 -17.09 7.18
C ASN A 90 6.96 -17.55 7.55
N ASN A 91 6.84 -18.77 8.08
CA ASN A 91 5.54 -19.36 8.40
C ASN A 91 4.74 -18.54 9.41
N THR A 92 5.40 -17.93 10.40
CA THR A 92 4.73 -17.13 11.44
C THR A 92 4.02 -15.92 10.82
N ASN A 93 4.69 -15.19 9.93
CA ASN A 93 4.13 -14.02 9.25
C ASN A 93 3.07 -14.43 8.22
N ILE A 94 3.25 -15.57 7.52
CA ILE A 94 2.23 -16.12 6.64
C ILE A 94 0.96 -16.49 7.42
N GLU A 95 1.08 -17.17 8.58
CA GLU A 95 -0.07 -17.50 9.42
C GLU A 95 -0.79 -16.26 9.99
N GLN A 96 -0.06 -15.20 10.31
CA GLN A 96 -0.69 -13.93 10.70
C GLN A 96 -1.51 -13.36 9.53
N MET A 97 -0.93 -13.31 8.33
CA MET A 97 -1.61 -12.82 7.12
C MET A 97 -2.81 -13.71 6.76
N ASP A 98 -2.70 -15.04 6.88
CA ASP A 98 -3.82 -15.96 6.68
C ASP A 98 -5.02 -15.59 7.57
N ARG A 99 -4.76 -15.28 8.86
CA ARG A 99 -5.80 -14.85 9.80
C ARG A 99 -6.38 -13.49 9.45
N LEU A 100 -5.58 -12.56 8.94
CA LEU A 100 -6.04 -11.24 8.51
C LEU A 100 -6.93 -11.33 7.27
N ILE A 101 -6.52 -12.13 6.28
CA ILE A 101 -7.31 -12.37 5.07
C ILE A 101 -8.63 -13.10 5.39
N ALA A 102 -8.63 -13.99 6.38
CA ALA A 102 -9.83 -14.72 6.78
C ALA A 102 -10.88 -13.88 7.54
N ARG A 103 -10.58 -12.62 7.90
CA ARG A 103 -11.52 -11.75 8.64
C ARG A 103 -12.75 -11.35 7.82
N ARG A 104 -12.63 -11.33 6.49
CA ARG A 104 -13.69 -10.89 5.58
C ARG A 104 -13.54 -11.56 4.21
N ASP A 105 -14.63 -11.70 3.49
CA ASP A 105 -14.58 -12.11 2.08
C ASP A 105 -14.15 -10.90 1.24
N TYR A 106 -12.85 -10.77 0.97
CA TYR A 106 -12.31 -9.71 0.14
C TYR A 106 -12.51 -10.02 -1.33
N ASP A 107 -12.99 -9.05 -2.09
CA ASP A 107 -13.12 -9.13 -3.56
C ASP A 107 -11.80 -8.76 -4.24
N LEU A 108 -11.03 -7.87 -3.62
CA LEU A 108 -9.76 -7.36 -4.10
C LEU A 108 -8.73 -7.32 -2.98
N ILE A 109 -7.53 -7.79 -3.27
CA ILE A 109 -6.34 -7.61 -2.42
C ILE A 109 -5.28 -6.86 -3.21
N ILE A 110 -4.71 -5.80 -2.62
CA ILE A 110 -3.67 -4.96 -3.20
C ILE A 110 -2.43 -5.05 -2.31
N THR A 111 -1.24 -5.20 -2.90
CA THR A 111 0.04 -5.14 -2.19
C THR A 111 1.18 -4.72 -3.10
N HIS A 112 2.41 -4.75 -2.61
CA HIS A 112 3.62 -4.40 -3.36
C HIS A 112 3.90 -5.30 -4.56
N SER A 113 4.67 -4.77 -5.52
CA SER A 113 5.26 -5.56 -6.62
C SER A 113 6.51 -6.32 -6.14
N PRO A 114 6.76 -7.56 -6.61
CA PRO A 114 7.98 -8.32 -6.29
C PRO A 114 9.25 -7.71 -6.90
N GLY A 115 9.11 -6.80 -7.86
CA GLY A 115 10.22 -6.11 -8.51
C GLY A 115 10.82 -4.95 -7.72
N ASP A 116 10.31 -4.68 -6.51
CA ASP A 116 10.79 -3.60 -5.66
C ASP A 116 12.20 -3.87 -5.12
N HIS A 117 12.97 -2.81 -4.90
CA HIS A 117 14.29 -2.88 -4.26
C HIS A 117 14.25 -2.94 -2.73
N HIS A 118 13.14 -2.48 -2.13
CA HIS A 118 13.01 -2.48 -0.69
C HIS A 118 12.70 -3.91 -0.20
N ASN A 119 13.59 -4.45 0.63
CA ASN A 119 13.45 -5.83 1.11
C ASN A 119 12.13 -6.09 1.84
N ASP A 120 11.63 -5.12 2.61
CA ASP A 120 10.35 -5.26 3.32
C ASP A 120 9.15 -5.27 2.36
N HIS A 121 9.20 -4.51 1.24
CA HIS A 121 8.19 -4.57 0.19
C HIS A 121 8.15 -5.96 -0.46
N VAL A 122 9.32 -6.50 -0.79
CA VAL A 122 9.46 -7.85 -1.36
C VAL A 122 8.97 -8.91 -0.38
N ASN A 123 9.32 -8.79 0.90
CA ASN A 123 8.86 -9.72 1.93
C ASN A 123 7.34 -9.62 2.16
N THR A 124 6.77 -8.41 2.16
CA THR A 124 5.32 -8.19 2.22
C THR A 124 4.62 -8.87 1.05
N TYR A 125 5.08 -8.65 -0.18
CA TYR A 125 4.56 -9.36 -1.34
C TYR A 125 4.61 -10.88 -1.16
N ARG A 126 5.75 -11.44 -0.74
CA ARG A 126 5.92 -12.90 -0.55
C ARG A 126 4.98 -13.46 0.50
N ILE A 127 4.80 -12.75 1.61
CA ILE A 127 3.88 -13.15 2.70
C ILE A 127 2.45 -13.16 2.17
N VAL A 128 1.99 -12.05 1.57
CA VAL A 128 0.64 -11.95 1.01
C VAL A 128 0.42 -13.02 -0.05
N ASN A 129 1.29 -13.12 -1.05
CA ASN A 129 1.17 -14.12 -2.13
C ASN A 129 1.12 -15.56 -1.61
N SER A 130 1.88 -15.90 -0.56
CA SER A 130 1.85 -17.21 0.07
C SER A 130 0.51 -17.49 0.77
N SER A 131 -0.12 -16.45 1.31
CA SER A 131 -1.42 -16.54 2.00
C SER A 131 -2.61 -16.63 1.04
N LEU A 132 -2.43 -16.29 -0.23
CA LEU A 132 -3.50 -16.29 -1.24
C LEU A 132 -3.74 -17.66 -1.91
N ARG A 133 -3.12 -18.75 -1.46
CA ARG A 133 -3.22 -20.08 -2.08
C ARG A 133 -4.64 -20.63 -2.27
N ARG A 134 -5.63 -20.10 -1.54
CA ARG A 134 -7.06 -20.45 -1.64
C ARG A 134 -7.96 -19.26 -1.93
N TYR A 135 -7.36 -18.09 -2.11
CA TYR A 135 -8.09 -16.85 -2.40
C TYR A 135 -8.66 -16.87 -3.82
N GLN A 136 -9.88 -16.37 -3.98
CA GLN A 136 -10.63 -16.43 -5.24
C GLN A 136 -11.10 -15.06 -5.75
N GLY A 137 -10.64 -13.97 -5.15
CA GLY A 137 -10.87 -12.61 -5.63
C GLY A 137 -9.82 -12.14 -6.64
N GLU A 138 -9.74 -10.85 -6.83
CA GLU A 138 -8.71 -10.22 -7.64
C GLU A 138 -7.47 -9.90 -6.81
N PHE A 139 -6.29 -10.04 -7.40
CA PHE A 139 -5.02 -9.70 -6.77
C PHE A 139 -4.24 -8.71 -7.62
N TRP A 140 -4.02 -7.52 -7.09
CA TRP A 140 -3.31 -6.43 -7.74
C TRP A 140 -2.02 -6.10 -7.02
N LEU A 141 -1.02 -5.68 -7.81
CA LEU A 141 0.24 -5.15 -7.29
C LEU A 141 0.30 -3.66 -7.57
N MET A 142 0.55 -2.86 -6.55
CA MET A 142 0.61 -1.40 -6.66
C MET A 142 1.99 -0.91 -7.10
N GLU A 143 2.02 0.19 -7.83
CA GLU A 143 3.21 0.98 -8.12
C GLU A 143 3.48 1.93 -6.96
N CYS A 144 4.18 1.46 -5.92
CA CYS A 144 4.38 2.24 -4.71
C CYS A 144 5.30 3.46 -4.97
N CYS A 145 6.46 3.23 -5.58
CA CYS A 145 7.42 4.31 -5.81
C CYS A 145 8.29 4.06 -7.04
N PRO A 146 8.42 5.04 -7.95
CA PRO A 146 9.15 4.84 -9.22
C PRO A 146 10.62 4.48 -9.03
N TYR A 147 11.27 4.97 -7.95
CA TYR A 147 12.67 4.65 -7.68
C TYR A 147 12.87 3.25 -7.10
N ALA A 148 11.80 2.63 -6.64
CA ALA A 148 11.84 1.30 -6.04
C ALA A 148 11.87 0.15 -7.07
N ASN A 149 11.43 0.39 -8.30
CA ASN A 149 11.27 -0.63 -9.35
C ASN A 149 12.42 -0.63 -10.40
N LYS A 150 13.66 -0.40 -9.97
CA LYS A 150 14.80 -0.31 -10.90
C LYS A 150 15.29 -1.65 -11.46
N ASN A 151 15.01 -2.76 -10.78
CA ASN A 151 15.52 -4.09 -11.16
C ASN A 151 14.57 -4.88 -12.05
N GLN A 152 13.28 -4.59 -11.98
CA GLN A 152 12.25 -5.26 -12.76
C GLN A 152 11.29 -4.21 -13.29
N GLU A 153 10.97 -4.29 -14.55
CA GLU A 153 9.98 -3.41 -15.16
C GLU A 153 8.61 -3.65 -14.50
N PHE A 154 8.00 -2.58 -14.01
CA PHE A 154 6.60 -2.57 -13.60
C PHE A 154 5.73 -2.44 -14.86
N VAL A 155 4.93 -3.47 -15.14
CA VAL A 155 4.09 -3.54 -16.35
C VAL A 155 2.62 -3.40 -15.93
N PRO A 156 2.09 -2.17 -15.84
CA PRO A 156 0.72 -1.95 -15.41
C PRO A 156 -0.27 -2.47 -16.46
N THR A 157 -1.30 -3.15 -15.95
CA THR A 157 -2.40 -3.71 -16.76
C THR A 157 -3.76 -3.25 -16.29
N VAL A 158 -3.82 -2.66 -15.09
CA VAL A 158 -5.02 -2.05 -14.52
C VAL A 158 -4.71 -0.60 -14.18
N PHE A 159 -5.64 0.28 -14.51
CA PHE A 159 -5.52 1.70 -14.23
C PHE A 159 -6.81 2.19 -13.58
N VAL A 160 -6.68 3.00 -12.56
CA VAL A 160 -7.81 3.64 -11.89
C VAL A 160 -7.69 5.14 -12.08
N ASP A 161 -8.65 5.75 -12.75
CA ASP A 161 -8.77 7.19 -12.85
C ASP A 161 -9.01 7.79 -11.45
N ILE A 162 -8.05 8.60 -11.00
CA ILE A 162 -8.05 9.29 -9.70
C ILE A 162 -8.04 10.80 -9.85
N SER A 163 -8.49 11.32 -11.00
CA SER A 163 -8.45 12.77 -11.28
C SER A 163 -9.15 13.59 -10.20
N ASP A 164 -10.27 13.10 -9.67
CA ASP A 164 -11.01 13.76 -8.59
C ASP A 164 -10.38 13.59 -7.19
N TYR A 165 -9.39 12.68 -7.04
CA TYR A 165 -8.79 12.29 -5.76
C TYR A 165 -7.32 12.70 -5.63
N ILE A 166 -6.70 13.24 -6.66
CA ILE A 166 -5.25 13.52 -6.67
C ILE A 166 -4.83 14.49 -5.56
N GLU A 167 -5.61 15.53 -5.31
CA GLU A 167 -5.27 16.52 -4.28
C GLU A 167 -5.38 15.91 -2.87
N ASP A 168 -6.35 15.03 -2.64
CA ASP A 168 -6.50 14.34 -1.36
C ASP A 168 -5.41 13.26 -1.18
N LYS A 169 -5.01 12.56 -2.25
CA LYS A 169 -3.84 11.70 -2.23
C LYS A 169 -2.57 12.46 -1.83
N ILE A 170 -2.33 13.64 -2.42
CA ILE A 170 -1.15 14.47 -2.07
C ILE A 170 -1.22 14.93 -0.62
N LYS A 171 -2.39 15.32 -0.10
CA LYS A 171 -2.56 15.66 1.32
C LYS A 171 -2.26 14.46 2.24
N LEU A 172 -2.74 13.25 1.89
CA LEU A 172 -2.46 12.02 2.64
C LEU A 172 -0.96 11.74 2.71
N VAL A 173 -0.27 11.79 1.58
CA VAL A 173 1.19 11.60 1.55
C VAL A 173 1.89 12.69 2.36
N SER A 174 1.38 13.92 2.36
CA SER A 174 1.93 15.05 3.13
C SER A 174 1.83 14.86 4.65
N CYS A 175 0.98 13.96 5.14
CA CYS A 175 0.95 13.59 6.56
C CYS A 175 2.31 13.07 7.04
N TYR A 176 3.11 12.50 6.16
CA TYR A 176 4.45 11.96 6.43
C TYR A 176 5.55 13.00 6.16
N GLY A 177 5.38 14.22 6.67
CA GLY A 177 6.25 15.37 6.40
C GLY A 177 7.71 15.18 6.84
N SER A 178 8.00 14.23 7.73
CA SER A 178 9.38 13.89 8.09
C SER A 178 10.12 13.10 6.99
N TYR A 179 9.42 12.55 5.99
CA TYR A 179 9.97 11.78 4.88
C TYR A 179 9.85 12.48 3.53
N PHE A 180 8.70 13.13 3.28
CA PHE A 180 8.36 13.60 1.95
C PHE A 180 8.62 15.08 1.80
N THR A 181 9.50 15.39 0.85
CA THR A 181 9.80 16.77 0.42
C THR A 181 8.82 17.21 -0.66
N ASP A 182 8.70 18.53 -0.87
CA ASP A 182 7.90 19.09 -1.98
C ASP A 182 8.27 18.50 -3.34
N THR A 183 9.56 18.21 -3.56
CA THR A 183 10.04 17.57 -4.78
C THR A 183 9.44 16.16 -4.95
N LEU A 184 9.37 15.39 -3.87
CA LEU A 184 8.81 14.03 -3.94
C LEU A 184 7.29 14.07 -4.15
N LEU A 185 6.57 14.97 -3.49
CA LEU A 185 5.13 15.19 -3.71
C LEU A 185 4.85 15.57 -5.17
N HIS A 186 5.68 16.45 -5.74
CA HIS A 186 5.59 16.80 -7.15
C HIS A 186 5.83 15.59 -8.08
N ASN A 187 6.80 14.74 -7.76
CA ASN A 187 7.09 13.53 -8.54
C ASN A 187 5.96 12.50 -8.47
N ILE A 188 5.28 12.36 -7.34
CA ILE A 188 4.09 11.49 -7.19
C ILE A 188 2.97 11.98 -8.10
N LYS A 189 2.71 13.28 -8.11
CA LYS A 189 1.71 13.91 -8.99
C LYS A 189 2.07 13.73 -10.48
N ASN A 190 3.35 13.89 -10.84
CA ASN A 190 3.83 13.66 -12.20
C ASN A 190 3.66 12.21 -12.65
N LEU A 191 3.93 11.24 -11.76
CA LEU A 191 3.70 9.82 -12.07
C LEU A 191 2.22 9.56 -12.33
N ALA A 192 1.33 10.06 -11.47
CA ALA A 192 -0.11 9.93 -11.65
C ALA A 192 -0.58 10.57 -12.96
N GLY A 193 -0.04 11.73 -13.34
CA GLY A 193 -0.29 12.39 -14.63
C GLY A 193 0.21 11.57 -15.83
N TYR A 194 1.41 10.98 -15.72
CA TYR A 194 1.94 10.07 -16.74
C TYR A 194 1.04 8.84 -16.92
N ARG A 195 0.57 8.23 -15.84
CA ARG A 195 -0.37 7.10 -15.89
C ARG A 195 -1.75 7.51 -16.42
N GLY A 196 -2.21 8.73 -16.11
CA GLY A 196 -3.44 9.29 -16.63
C GLY A 196 -3.44 9.47 -18.15
N GLN A 197 -2.32 9.87 -18.74
CA GLN A 197 -2.18 10.00 -20.18
C GLN A 197 -2.44 8.69 -20.94
N MET A 198 -2.13 7.54 -20.32
CA MET A 198 -2.39 6.22 -20.94
C MET A 198 -3.88 5.94 -21.12
N LEU A 199 -4.74 6.59 -20.34
CA LEU A 199 -6.21 6.45 -20.36
C LEU A 199 -6.92 7.67 -20.95
N ASN A 200 -6.20 8.73 -21.30
CA ASN A 200 -6.75 10.03 -21.66
C ASN A 200 -7.59 10.66 -20.53
N VAL A 201 -7.10 10.53 -19.27
CA VAL A 201 -7.61 11.20 -18.07
C VAL A 201 -6.48 12.04 -17.46
N GLU A 202 -6.81 12.92 -16.50
CA GLU A 202 -5.80 13.83 -15.94
C GLU A 202 -4.80 13.08 -15.04
N TYR A 203 -5.30 12.23 -14.14
CA TYR A 203 -4.47 11.44 -13.21
C TYR A 203 -4.99 10.01 -13.06
N ALA A 204 -4.09 9.04 -13.01
CA ALA A 204 -4.42 7.65 -12.70
C ALA A 204 -3.39 7.01 -11.77
N GLU A 205 -3.84 6.04 -10.99
CA GLU A 205 -2.99 5.04 -10.36
C GLU A 205 -2.94 3.78 -11.21
N ALA A 206 -1.81 3.09 -11.19
CA ALA A 206 -1.54 1.94 -12.03
C ALA A 206 -1.19 0.70 -11.20
N PHE A 207 -1.65 -0.46 -11.67
CA PHE A 207 -1.48 -1.74 -10.99
C PHE A 207 -1.15 -2.84 -11.99
N GLU A 208 -0.43 -3.86 -11.54
CA GLU A 208 -0.31 -5.13 -12.24
C GLU A 208 -1.42 -6.08 -11.76
N LEU A 209 -2.22 -6.59 -12.68
CA LEU A 209 -3.16 -7.67 -12.36
C LEU A 209 -2.40 -9.00 -12.29
N ARG A 210 -2.35 -9.64 -11.12
CA ARG A 210 -1.75 -10.98 -10.96
C ARG A 210 -2.72 -12.08 -11.35
N TRP A 211 -3.95 -12.00 -10.89
CA TRP A 211 -5.05 -12.84 -11.34
C TRP A 211 -6.41 -12.24 -11.00
N LYS A 212 -7.40 -12.72 -11.71
CA LYS A 212 -8.82 -12.45 -11.49
C LYS A 212 -9.59 -13.74 -11.67
N THR A 213 -10.45 -14.08 -10.70
CA THR A 213 -11.38 -15.20 -10.84
C THR A 213 -12.69 -14.70 -11.44
N ILE A 214 -13.09 -15.29 -12.54
CA ILE A 214 -14.41 -15.05 -13.17
C ILE A 214 -15.29 -16.25 -12.80
N ARG A 215 -16.44 -16.00 -12.17
CA ARG A 215 -17.41 -17.02 -11.76
C ARG A 215 -18.71 -16.85 -12.54
#